data_e4d44f5b3f48e552204d0027628fe938
#
_entry.id   e4d44f5b3f48e552204d0027628fe938
#
_cell.length_a   1.000
_cell.length_b   1.000
_cell.length_c   1.000
_cell.angle_alpha   90.00
_cell.angle_beta   90.00
_cell.angle_gamma   90.00
#
_symmetry.space_group_name_H-M   'P 1'
#
loop_
_entity.id
_entity.type
_entity.pdbx_description
1 polymer ?
#
loop_
_entity_poly.entity_id
_entity_poly.type
_entity_poly.pdbx_seq_one_letter_code
_entity_poly.pdbx_strand_id
1 'polypeptide(L)'
;MKKILLLSLLVLFGCSKDNRDNSQGDIPQDTIVSGFFGLDNVLPGLLCNQPGSLLDGMPVNFKFPLDVSSLSETDFEVIDRLGNIHTPTCVSLAPANENGENRTVLLLGEFGSAVTNPPVEVRVVGDLFTTDNISGESACSEIINLNGITTTNVIPLDDGPSLFFAQRIDGNLNECNSGTQTIQVAWNGGITPYISGDAESDLFQYYVGYSDSSGALTPHIPISISDINDNDNFHQLCFSTSDEIVKISMMANTVEDPNHDPNLYSEIDVIYCTSLTD
;
A
#
# COMPACT_ATOMS: atom_id res chain seq x y z
N MET A 1 -67.31 -20.87 52.59
CA MET A 1 -66.74 -19.77 51.77
C MET A 1 -65.27 -20.08 51.51
N LYS A 2 -64.92 -20.65 50.34
CA LYS A 2 -63.59 -20.96 49.97
C LYS A 2 -63.03 -19.83 49.09
N LYS A 3 -62.02 -19.11 49.53
CA LYS A 3 -61.25 -18.07 48.77
C LYS A 3 -60.28 -18.78 47.87
N ILE A 4 -60.49 -18.63 46.55
CA ILE A 4 -59.52 -19.07 45.54
C ILE A 4 -58.49 -17.95 45.32
N LEU A 5 -57.21 -18.22 45.63
CA LEU A 5 -56.10 -17.32 45.41
C LEU A 5 -55.57 -17.57 43.98
N LEU A 6 -55.75 -16.60 43.10
CA LEU A 6 -55.23 -16.66 41.73
C LEU A 6 -53.80 -16.17 41.77
N LEU A 7 -52.85 -17.07 41.52
CA LEU A 7 -51.44 -16.78 41.40
C LEU A 7 -51.15 -16.43 39.93
N SER A 8 -50.95 -15.15 39.63
CA SER A 8 -50.58 -14.71 38.29
C SER A 8 -49.04 -14.88 38.09
N LEU A 9 -48.68 -15.78 37.18
CA LEU A 9 -47.32 -16.05 36.79
C LEU A 9 -46.88 -14.97 35.77
N LEU A 10 -46.05 -14.01 36.21
CA LEU A 10 -45.39 -13.05 35.29
C LEU A 10 -44.24 -13.75 34.60
N VAL A 11 -44.39 -14.07 33.32
CA VAL A 11 -43.30 -14.51 32.47
C VAL A 11 -42.53 -13.27 31.98
N LEU A 12 -41.39 -13.01 32.56
CA LEU A 12 -40.43 -12.01 32.06
C LEU A 12 -39.71 -12.60 30.85
N PHE A 13 -40.12 -12.18 29.65
CA PHE A 13 -39.27 -12.36 28.47
C PHE A 13 -38.07 -11.45 28.61
N GLY A 14 -36.97 -12.01 29.04
CA GLY A 14 -35.68 -11.38 28.92
C GLY A 14 -35.29 -11.31 27.46
N CYS A 15 -35.34 -10.10 26.85
CA CYS A 15 -34.64 -9.81 25.63
C CYS A 15 -33.13 -9.91 25.95
N SER A 16 -32.49 -11.01 25.55
CA SER A 16 -31.07 -11.10 25.37
C SER A 16 -30.72 -10.09 24.28
N LYS A 17 -30.16 -8.93 24.65
CA LYS A 17 -29.37 -8.13 23.73
C LYS A 17 -28.15 -8.98 23.41
N ASP A 18 -28.09 -9.52 22.20
CA ASP A 18 -26.81 -9.88 21.60
C ASP A 18 -25.95 -8.61 21.57
N ASN A 19 -25.14 -8.41 22.58
CA ASN A 19 -23.95 -7.60 22.48
C ASN A 19 -23.05 -8.35 21.50
N ARG A 20 -23.20 -8.10 20.22
CA ARG A 20 -22.04 -8.20 19.34
C ARG A 20 -21.11 -7.12 19.85
N ASP A 21 -20.13 -7.53 20.62
CA ASP A 21 -18.92 -6.75 20.82
C ASP A 21 -18.38 -6.47 19.40
N ASN A 22 -18.67 -5.29 18.91
CA ASN A 22 -17.87 -4.66 17.90
C ASN A 22 -16.57 -4.26 18.61
N SER A 23 -15.77 -5.25 19.00
CA SER A 23 -14.34 -5.03 19.15
C SER A 23 -13.77 -4.88 17.75
N GLN A 24 -14.00 -3.72 17.14
CA GLN A 24 -13.11 -3.22 16.12
C GLN A 24 -11.75 -3.15 16.84
N GLY A 25 -10.91 -4.17 16.66
CA GLY A 25 -9.55 -4.19 17.17
C GLY A 25 -8.93 -2.85 16.78
N ASP A 26 -8.14 -2.26 17.68
CA ASP A 26 -7.46 -1.00 17.38
C ASP A 26 -6.73 -1.17 16.06
N ILE A 27 -7.26 -0.53 15.00
CA ILE A 27 -6.65 -0.59 13.67
C ILE A 27 -5.29 0.08 13.78
N PRO A 28 -4.18 -0.59 13.40
CA PRO A 28 -2.87 0.02 13.46
C PRO A 28 -2.86 1.32 12.66
N GLN A 29 -2.49 2.43 13.28
CA GLN A 29 -2.47 3.76 12.64
C GLN A 29 -1.46 3.86 11.48
N ASP A 30 -0.52 2.91 11.39
CA ASP A 30 0.45 2.75 10.32
C ASP A 30 -0.07 1.93 9.13
N THR A 31 -1.37 1.68 9.05
CA THR A 31 -1.98 0.90 7.95
C THR A 31 -1.95 1.68 6.63
N ILE A 32 -2.18 3.01 6.64
CA ILE A 32 -1.82 3.89 5.52
C ILE A 32 -0.38 4.32 5.74
N VAL A 33 0.52 3.84 4.90
CA VAL A 33 1.96 4.11 5.03
C VAL A 33 2.28 5.54 4.60
N SER A 34 1.74 5.96 3.43
CA SER A 34 1.97 7.30 2.88
C SER A 34 0.94 7.65 1.82
N GLY A 35 0.78 8.96 1.56
CA GLY A 35 0.30 9.48 0.30
C GLY A 35 1.46 10.18 -0.40
N PHE A 36 1.61 10.02 -1.70
CA PHE A 36 2.62 10.69 -2.50
C PHE A 36 1.96 11.67 -3.46
N PHE A 37 2.14 12.97 -3.24
CA PHE A 37 1.63 13.98 -4.15
C PHE A 37 2.54 14.08 -5.38
N GLY A 38 2.50 13.03 -6.21
CA GLY A 38 3.46 12.82 -7.28
C GLY A 38 3.21 13.61 -8.55
N LEU A 39 1.97 14.09 -8.79
CA LEU A 39 1.60 14.79 -10.02
C LEU A 39 0.61 15.92 -9.72
N ASP A 40 0.97 17.17 -10.08
CA ASP A 40 0.13 18.36 -9.94
C ASP A 40 -0.36 18.82 -11.33
N ASN A 41 -1.64 18.63 -11.62
CA ASN A 41 -2.32 19.05 -12.85
C ASN A 41 -1.70 18.53 -14.17
N VAL A 42 -1.25 17.27 -14.21
CA VAL A 42 -0.63 16.67 -15.40
C VAL A 42 -1.35 15.46 -15.97
N LEU A 43 -2.17 14.77 -15.17
CA LEU A 43 -2.88 13.59 -15.63
C LEU A 43 -4.11 13.95 -16.47
N PRO A 44 -4.30 13.30 -17.64
CA PRO A 44 -5.50 13.55 -18.45
C PRO A 44 -6.77 13.17 -17.69
N GLY A 45 -7.71 14.11 -17.56
CA GLY A 45 -9.02 13.87 -16.94
C GLY A 45 -9.86 12.82 -17.65
N LEU A 46 -9.47 12.44 -18.88
CA LEU A 46 -10.08 11.31 -19.58
C LEU A 46 -9.99 9.98 -18.79
N LEU A 47 -8.96 9.82 -17.95
CA LEU A 47 -8.83 8.66 -17.05
C LEU A 47 -10.03 8.52 -16.10
N CYS A 48 -10.65 9.65 -15.73
CA CYS A 48 -11.87 9.71 -14.91
C CYS A 48 -13.13 10.11 -15.69
N ASN A 49 -13.16 9.90 -17.01
CA ASN A 49 -14.26 10.31 -17.89
C ASN A 49 -14.54 11.83 -17.89
N GLN A 50 -13.52 12.66 -17.63
CA GLN A 50 -13.58 14.13 -17.66
C GLN A 50 -12.69 14.70 -18.78
N PRO A 51 -13.09 14.58 -20.04
CA PRO A 51 -12.27 15.04 -21.16
C PRO A 51 -12.04 16.56 -21.11
N GLY A 52 -10.78 16.96 -21.33
CA GLY A 52 -10.38 18.37 -21.40
C GLY A 52 -9.95 18.97 -20.08
N SER A 53 -10.00 18.25 -18.97
CA SER A 53 -9.34 18.61 -17.70
C SER A 53 -7.97 17.94 -17.57
N LEU A 54 -7.14 18.49 -16.69
CA LEU A 54 -5.97 17.84 -16.13
C LEU A 54 -6.25 17.60 -14.65
N LEU A 55 -5.74 16.53 -14.10
CA LEU A 55 -5.93 16.11 -12.70
C LEU A 55 -4.59 15.90 -12.02
N ASP A 56 -4.61 16.00 -10.71
CA ASP A 56 -3.54 15.55 -9.86
C ASP A 56 -3.54 14.03 -9.77
N GLY A 57 -2.37 13.45 -9.54
CA GLY A 57 -2.18 12.04 -9.24
C GLY A 57 -1.52 11.87 -7.88
N MET A 58 -2.16 11.10 -7.02
CA MET A 58 -1.68 10.87 -5.66
C MET A 58 -1.78 9.38 -5.30
N PRO A 59 -0.71 8.58 -5.51
CA PRO A 59 -0.63 7.24 -4.95
C PRO A 59 -0.77 7.26 -3.43
N VAL A 60 -1.65 6.42 -2.89
CA VAL A 60 -1.81 6.16 -1.47
C VAL A 60 -1.43 4.71 -1.21
N ASN A 61 -0.46 4.52 -0.31
CA ASN A 61 0.21 3.26 -0.06
C ASN A 61 -0.25 2.63 1.24
N PHE A 62 -0.60 1.36 1.19
CA PHE A 62 -1.13 0.59 2.31
C PHE A 62 -0.18 -0.55 2.71
N LYS A 63 -0.10 -0.79 4.00
CA LYS A 63 0.69 -1.90 4.57
C LYS A 63 0.14 -3.26 4.17
N PHE A 64 -1.19 -3.36 3.98
CA PHE A 64 -1.90 -4.59 3.66
C PHE A 64 -2.59 -4.50 2.30
N PRO A 65 -2.74 -5.62 1.59
CA PRO A 65 -3.47 -5.64 0.34
C PRO A 65 -4.95 -5.31 0.55
N LEU A 66 -5.53 -4.61 -0.41
CA LEU A 66 -6.93 -4.15 -0.35
C LEU A 66 -7.87 -5.14 -1.04
N ASP A 67 -9.10 -5.22 -0.56
CA ASP A 67 -10.21 -5.81 -1.28
C ASP A 67 -10.70 -4.85 -2.36
N VAL A 68 -10.31 -5.15 -3.60
CA VAL A 68 -10.63 -4.33 -4.78
C VAL A 68 -12.14 -4.10 -4.92
N SER A 69 -12.97 -5.04 -4.48
CA SER A 69 -14.42 -4.94 -4.59
C SER A 69 -15.04 -3.90 -3.66
N SER A 70 -14.30 -3.48 -2.64
CA SER A 70 -14.73 -2.44 -1.69
C SER A 70 -14.21 -1.04 -2.05
N LEU A 71 -13.37 -0.91 -3.08
CA LEU A 71 -12.69 0.35 -3.42
C LEU A 71 -13.63 1.32 -4.16
N SER A 72 -13.76 2.54 -3.64
CA SER A 72 -14.53 3.63 -4.24
C SER A 72 -13.82 4.96 -4.02
N GLU A 73 -14.02 5.92 -4.94
CA GLU A 73 -13.53 7.30 -4.80
C GLU A 73 -14.10 7.99 -3.56
N THR A 74 -15.30 7.62 -3.14
CA THR A 74 -15.96 8.17 -1.96
C THR A 74 -15.39 7.67 -0.64
N ASP A 75 -14.48 6.70 -0.68
CA ASP A 75 -13.82 6.19 0.52
C ASP A 75 -12.68 7.11 0.99
N PHE A 76 -12.31 8.12 0.20
CA PHE A 76 -11.16 8.95 0.47
C PHE A 76 -11.50 10.43 0.61
N GLU A 77 -10.82 11.07 1.54
CA GLU A 77 -10.69 12.52 1.64
C GLU A 77 -9.20 12.90 1.66
N VAL A 78 -8.85 13.89 0.86
CA VAL A 78 -7.54 14.55 0.88
C VAL A 78 -7.71 15.94 1.45
N ILE A 79 -6.90 16.31 2.44
CA ILE A 79 -6.96 17.62 3.08
C ILE A 79 -5.73 18.41 2.68
N ASP A 80 -5.94 19.62 2.16
CA ASP A 80 -4.87 20.54 1.81
C ASP A 80 -4.38 21.36 3.02
N ARG A 81 -3.29 22.08 2.84
CA ARG A 81 -2.69 22.94 3.90
C ARG A 81 -3.64 24.03 4.42
N LEU A 82 -4.65 24.42 3.65
CA LEU A 82 -5.64 25.41 4.06
C LEU A 82 -6.82 24.80 4.81
N GLY A 83 -6.87 23.46 4.91
CA GLY A 83 -7.94 22.71 5.55
C GLY A 83 -9.14 22.46 4.62
N ASN A 84 -9.00 22.70 3.32
CA ASN A 84 -10.03 22.28 2.38
C ASN A 84 -10.03 20.76 2.21
N ILE A 85 -11.22 20.20 2.09
CA ILE A 85 -11.42 18.75 1.91
C ILE A 85 -11.72 18.49 0.43
N HIS A 86 -10.98 17.57 -0.15
CA HIS A 86 -11.09 17.15 -1.54
C HIS A 86 -11.44 15.67 -1.59
N THR A 87 -12.51 15.32 -2.32
CA THR A 87 -12.83 13.93 -2.67
C THR A 87 -12.23 13.63 -4.04
N PRO A 88 -11.56 12.48 -4.23
CA PRO A 88 -11.08 12.11 -5.56
C PRO A 88 -12.19 12.08 -6.61
N THR A 89 -11.85 12.44 -7.83
CA THR A 89 -12.75 12.31 -8.98
C THR A 89 -12.96 10.86 -9.37
N CYS A 90 -11.90 10.07 -9.30
CA CYS A 90 -11.91 8.62 -9.42
C CYS A 90 -10.67 8.03 -8.75
N VAL A 91 -10.67 6.71 -8.58
CA VAL A 91 -9.54 5.93 -8.04
C VAL A 91 -9.19 4.79 -8.98
N SER A 92 -7.92 4.35 -8.95
CA SER A 92 -7.43 3.25 -9.76
C SER A 92 -6.35 2.48 -8.99
N LEU A 93 -6.32 1.16 -9.16
CA LEU A 93 -5.14 0.37 -8.80
C LEU A 93 -4.12 0.34 -9.93
N ALA A 94 -4.55 0.57 -11.20
CA ALA A 94 -3.61 0.59 -12.31
C ALA A 94 -2.64 1.79 -12.21
N PRO A 95 -1.33 1.58 -12.54
CA PRO A 95 -0.79 0.36 -13.17
C PRO A 95 -0.55 -0.83 -12.20
N ALA A 96 -0.38 -0.64 -10.91
CA ALA A 96 -0.11 -1.66 -9.88
C ALA A 96 -1.38 -2.48 -9.53
N ASN A 97 -1.92 -3.21 -10.48
CA ASN A 97 -3.17 -3.95 -10.32
C ASN A 97 -3.03 -5.46 -10.53
N GLU A 98 -1.82 -5.95 -10.54
CA GLU A 98 -1.53 -7.37 -10.65
C GLU A 98 -1.78 -8.10 -9.32
N ASN A 99 -1.70 -9.42 -9.37
CA ASN A 99 -1.97 -10.21 -8.18
C ASN A 99 -0.84 -10.03 -7.14
N GLY A 100 -1.19 -9.54 -5.95
CA GLY A 100 -0.22 -9.26 -4.87
C GLY A 100 0.18 -7.78 -4.74
N GLU A 101 -0.28 -6.90 -5.65
CA GLU A 101 0.09 -5.48 -5.70
C GLU A 101 -1.00 -4.53 -5.21
N ASN A 102 -2.15 -5.03 -4.86
CA ASN A 102 -3.31 -4.24 -4.41
C ASN A 102 -3.05 -3.43 -3.12
N ARG A 103 -1.89 -2.77 -3.04
CA ARG A 103 -1.45 -1.97 -1.89
C ARG A 103 -1.27 -0.50 -2.23
N THR A 104 -1.29 -0.16 -3.50
CA THR A 104 -1.19 1.23 -3.97
C THR A 104 -2.47 1.61 -4.69
N VAL A 105 -3.14 2.66 -4.21
CA VAL A 105 -4.32 3.24 -4.84
C VAL A 105 -3.94 4.60 -5.40
N LEU A 106 -4.03 4.77 -6.71
CA LEU A 106 -3.89 6.07 -7.34
C LEU A 106 -5.19 6.86 -7.19
N LEU A 107 -5.17 7.91 -6.39
CA LEU A 107 -6.24 8.90 -6.34
C LEU A 107 -6.04 9.90 -7.48
N LEU A 108 -7.10 10.18 -8.23
CA LEU A 108 -7.11 11.19 -9.27
C LEU A 108 -8.15 12.26 -8.93
N GLY A 109 -7.74 13.53 -8.94
CA GLY A 109 -8.65 14.63 -8.57
C GLY A 109 -7.95 15.97 -8.57
N GLU A 110 -8.54 16.93 -7.88
CA GLU A 110 -7.98 18.24 -7.60
C GLU A 110 -7.70 18.30 -6.10
N PHE A 111 -6.43 18.16 -5.70
CA PHE A 111 -6.05 18.04 -4.28
C PHE A 111 -5.35 19.28 -3.73
N GLY A 112 -5.22 20.31 -4.55
CA GLY A 112 -4.56 21.54 -4.22
C GLY A 112 -3.44 21.88 -5.18
N SER A 113 -2.41 22.56 -4.70
CA SER A 113 -1.26 22.96 -5.53
C SER A 113 0.02 22.80 -4.73
N ALA A 114 1.02 22.20 -5.33
CA ALA A 114 2.34 22.02 -4.73
C ALA A 114 2.93 23.30 -4.14
N VAL A 115 2.65 24.45 -4.78
CA VAL A 115 3.23 25.76 -4.40
C VAL A 115 2.46 26.46 -3.29
N THR A 116 1.13 26.47 -3.36
CA THR A 116 0.31 27.33 -2.50
C THR A 116 -0.43 26.61 -1.38
N ASN A 117 -1.00 25.45 -1.68
CA ASN A 117 -1.83 24.67 -0.77
C ASN A 117 -1.71 23.17 -1.02
N PRO A 118 -0.50 22.59 -0.86
CA PRO A 118 -0.31 21.15 -1.09
C PRO A 118 -1.17 20.31 -0.14
N PRO A 119 -1.51 19.08 -0.53
CA PRO A 119 -2.13 18.12 0.36
C PRO A 119 -1.22 17.80 1.55
N VAL A 120 -1.81 17.60 2.73
CA VAL A 120 -1.09 17.35 3.99
C VAL A 120 -1.66 16.19 4.79
N GLU A 121 -2.81 15.66 4.40
CA GLU A 121 -3.45 14.53 5.09
C GLU A 121 -4.32 13.75 4.10
N VAL A 122 -4.33 12.42 4.26
CA VAL A 122 -5.26 11.51 3.60
C VAL A 122 -6.05 10.76 4.64
N ARG A 123 -7.37 10.65 4.43
CA ARG A 123 -8.30 9.92 5.29
C ARG A 123 -9.04 8.86 4.50
N VAL A 124 -9.28 7.71 5.13
CA VAL A 124 -10.29 6.76 4.69
C VAL A 124 -11.57 7.04 5.47
N VAL A 125 -12.64 7.40 4.76
CA VAL A 125 -13.95 7.78 5.34
C VAL A 125 -15.08 6.86 4.95
N GLY A 126 -14.83 5.91 4.06
CA GLY A 126 -15.76 4.88 3.60
C GLY A 126 -15.39 3.48 4.07
N ASP A 127 -16.15 2.50 3.62
CA ASP A 127 -15.98 1.09 3.99
C ASP A 127 -14.97 0.38 3.08
N LEU A 128 -13.73 0.83 3.11
CA LEU A 128 -12.60 0.18 2.43
C LEU A 128 -12.06 -0.95 3.30
N PHE A 129 -11.88 -2.13 2.72
CA PHE A 129 -11.39 -3.31 3.43
C PHE A 129 -10.02 -3.76 2.92
N THR A 130 -9.23 -4.35 3.81
CA THR A 130 -8.09 -5.19 3.44
C THR A 130 -8.59 -6.57 3.04
N THR A 131 -7.73 -7.34 2.35
CA THR A 131 -8.02 -8.74 2.02
C THR A 131 -6.96 -9.67 2.58
N ASP A 132 -7.37 -10.90 2.96
CA ASP A 132 -6.48 -12.03 3.25
C ASP A 132 -6.33 -12.96 2.04
N ASN A 133 -7.05 -12.68 0.96
CA ASN A 133 -7.12 -13.52 -0.23
C ASN A 133 -6.19 -13.00 -1.33
N ILE A 134 -4.91 -13.31 -1.20
CA ILE A 134 -3.96 -13.22 -2.31
C ILE A 134 -3.80 -14.63 -2.87
N SER A 135 -4.17 -14.86 -4.13
CA SER A 135 -4.20 -16.19 -4.71
C SER A 135 -2.82 -16.85 -4.71
N GLY A 136 -2.64 -17.83 -3.82
CA GLY A 136 -1.46 -18.69 -3.75
C GLY A 136 -0.49 -18.42 -2.61
N GLU A 137 -0.73 -17.38 -1.78
CA GLU A 137 0.10 -17.06 -0.62
C GLU A 137 -0.71 -16.83 0.66
N SER A 138 -0.10 -17.15 1.81
CA SER A 138 -0.59 -16.67 3.09
C SER A 138 -0.42 -15.15 3.13
N ALA A 139 -1.52 -14.42 2.98
CA ALA A 139 -1.47 -12.98 3.15
C ALA A 139 -1.05 -12.65 4.59
N CYS A 140 -0.07 -11.75 4.75
CA CYS A 140 0.25 -11.16 6.05
C CYS A 140 -0.84 -10.16 6.47
N SER A 141 -2.10 -10.48 6.25
CA SER A 141 -3.20 -9.55 6.42
C SER A 141 -4.42 -10.24 7.01
N GLU A 142 -5.14 -9.49 7.78
CA GLU A 142 -6.51 -9.79 8.23
C GLU A 142 -7.48 -8.94 7.43
N ILE A 143 -8.75 -9.33 7.37
CA ILE A 143 -9.81 -8.50 6.82
C ILE A 143 -10.13 -7.40 7.84
N ILE A 144 -9.70 -6.17 7.54
CA ILE A 144 -9.85 -4.99 8.39
C ILE A 144 -10.67 -3.95 7.63
N ASN A 145 -11.68 -3.35 8.25
CA ASN A 145 -12.31 -2.14 7.73
C ASN A 145 -11.45 -0.93 8.07
N LEU A 146 -10.99 -0.21 7.07
CA LEU A 146 -10.06 0.92 7.18
C LEU A 146 -10.76 2.26 7.45
N ASN A 147 -12.09 2.29 7.58
CA ASN A 147 -12.84 3.51 7.86
C ASN A 147 -12.35 4.19 9.14
N GLY A 148 -11.99 5.46 9.03
CA GLY A 148 -11.48 6.28 10.13
C GLY A 148 -9.96 6.33 10.26
N ILE A 149 -9.22 5.58 9.42
CA ILE A 149 -7.75 5.68 9.39
C ILE A 149 -7.31 6.94 8.65
N THR A 150 -6.25 7.56 9.14
CA THR A 150 -5.66 8.75 8.54
C THR A 150 -4.15 8.67 8.49
N THR A 151 -3.54 9.36 7.52
CA THR A 151 -2.10 9.60 7.51
C THR A 151 -1.80 11.06 7.20
N THR A 152 -0.83 11.62 7.92
CA THR A 152 -0.22 12.94 7.62
C THR A 152 1.16 12.76 6.97
N ASN A 153 1.56 11.52 6.69
CA ASN A 153 2.75 11.25 5.91
C ASN A 153 2.43 11.43 4.41
N VAL A 154 2.31 12.69 4.00
CA VAL A 154 2.11 13.09 2.62
C VAL A 154 3.43 13.61 2.08
N ILE A 155 3.97 12.90 1.11
CA ILE A 155 5.25 13.21 0.46
C ILE A 155 4.97 14.28 -0.59
N PRO A 156 5.69 15.41 -0.56
CA PRO A 156 5.47 16.51 -1.48
C PRO A 156 5.97 16.21 -2.89
N LEU A 157 5.53 17.04 -3.85
CA LEU A 157 5.79 16.87 -5.28
C LEU A 157 7.28 16.86 -5.65
N ASP A 158 8.10 17.60 -4.92
CA ASP A 158 9.53 17.81 -5.18
C ASP A 158 10.45 16.84 -4.38
N ASP A 159 9.87 15.85 -3.72
CA ASP A 159 10.61 14.76 -3.07
C ASP A 159 10.61 13.51 -3.96
N GLY A 160 11.76 12.90 -4.15
CA GLY A 160 11.89 11.67 -4.93
C GLY A 160 11.30 10.43 -4.23
N PRO A 161 11.14 9.33 -4.98
CA PRO A 161 10.49 8.12 -4.49
C PRO A 161 11.33 7.40 -3.43
N SER A 162 10.67 6.64 -2.55
CA SER A 162 11.30 5.81 -1.53
C SER A 162 10.60 4.46 -1.38
N LEU A 163 11.33 3.44 -0.93
CA LEU A 163 10.75 2.13 -0.61
C LEU A 163 9.79 2.26 0.56
N PHE A 164 8.59 1.69 0.44
CA PHE A 164 7.64 1.63 1.55
C PHE A 164 7.27 0.21 1.97
N PHE A 165 7.58 -0.78 1.14
CA PHE A 165 7.20 -2.17 1.38
C PHE A 165 8.26 -3.11 0.83
N ALA A 166 8.51 -4.22 1.55
CA ALA A 166 9.28 -5.36 1.09
C ALA A 166 8.74 -6.65 1.73
N GLN A 167 8.48 -7.66 0.93
CA GLN A 167 7.96 -8.95 1.37
C GLN A 167 8.62 -10.08 0.62
N ARG A 168 8.98 -11.17 1.32
CA ARG A 168 9.30 -12.41 0.64
C ARG A 168 8.03 -12.98 0.02
N ILE A 169 8.14 -13.37 -1.24
CA ILE A 169 7.08 -14.04 -1.96
C ILE A 169 7.54 -15.42 -2.43
N ASP A 170 6.59 -16.37 -2.44
CA ASP A 170 6.78 -17.73 -2.88
C ASP A 170 5.62 -18.13 -3.83
N GLY A 171 5.71 -19.27 -4.46
CA GLY A 171 4.59 -19.83 -5.22
C GLY A 171 4.26 -19.11 -6.52
N ASN A 172 2.97 -18.86 -6.75
CA ASN A 172 2.46 -18.36 -8.03
C ASN A 172 2.67 -16.85 -8.27
N LEU A 173 3.03 -16.11 -7.23
CA LEU A 173 3.36 -14.68 -7.35
C LEU A 173 4.81 -14.47 -7.77
N ASN A 174 5.63 -15.49 -7.70
CA ASN A 174 7.05 -15.41 -8.00
C ASN A 174 7.30 -15.48 -9.51
N GLU A 175 7.76 -14.40 -10.07
CA GLU A 175 8.13 -14.26 -11.49
C GLU A 175 9.64 -14.48 -11.74
N CYS A 176 10.43 -14.66 -10.68
CA CYS A 176 11.85 -14.94 -10.82
C CYS A 176 12.10 -16.30 -11.47
N ASN A 177 12.68 -16.29 -12.66
CA ASN A 177 13.05 -17.51 -13.38
C ASN A 177 14.30 -18.20 -12.83
N SER A 178 15.03 -17.53 -11.94
CA SER A 178 16.28 -18.01 -11.33
C SER A 178 16.41 -17.42 -9.91
N GLY A 179 17.15 -18.14 -9.06
CA GLY A 179 17.33 -17.74 -7.68
C GLY A 179 16.75 -18.75 -6.70
N THR A 180 16.97 -18.51 -5.43
CA THR A 180 16.51 -19.36 -4.31
C THR A 180 15.46 -18.67 -3.45
N GLN A 181 15.33 -17.35 -3.57
CA GLN A 181 14.29 -16.57 -2.91
C GLN A 181 13.99 -15.30 -3.72
N THR A 182 12.78 -14.83 -3.59
CA THR A 182 12.28 -13.61 -4.24
C THR A 182 11.74 -12.66 -3.17
N ILE A 183 12.17 -11.39 -3.27
CA ILE A 183 11.65 -10.32 -2.43
C ILE A 183 10.92 -9.33 -3.33
N GLN A 184 9.61 -9.20 -3.16
CA GLN A 184 8.84 -8.13 -3.77
C GLN A 184 9.06 -6.84 -2.98
N VAL A 185 9.36 -5.77 -3.66
CA VAL A 185 9.49 -4.42 -3.08
C VAL A 185 8.52 -3.48 -3.76
N ALA A 186 8.07 -2.44 -3.03
CA ALA A 186 7.23 -1.40 -3.61
C ALA A 186 7.73 -0.02 -3.21
N TRP A 187 7.57 0.92 -4.15
CA TRP A 187 7.89 2.33 -4.01
C TRP A 187 6.62 3.14 -3.76
N ASN A 188 6.76 4.26 -3.06
CA ASN A 188 5.62 5.12 -2.74
C ASN A 188 5.04 5.89 -3.94
N GLY A 189 5.71 5.90 -5.07
CA GLY A 189 5.28 6.46 -6.35
C GLY A 189 5.82 5.63 -7.51
N GLY A 190 5.33 5.88 -8.73
CA GLY A 190 5.86 5.27 -9.94
C GLY A 190 7.33 5.62 -10.12
N ILE A 191 8.11 4.69 -10.67
CA ILE A 191 9.55 4.84 -10.82
C ILE A 191 10.01 4.53 -12.25
N THR A 192 11.11 5.20 -12.64
CA THR A 192 11.87 4.90 -13.84
C THR A 192 13.37 5.00 -13.55
N PRO A 193 14.25 4.34 -14.33
CA PRO A 193 15.69 4.48 -14.15
C PRO A 193 16.16 5.94 -14.29
N TYR A 194 16.85 6.44 -13.28
CA TYR A 194 17.44 7.79 -13.30
C TYR A 194 18.74 7.86 -14.11
N ILE A 195 19.52 6.77 -14.09
CA ILE A 195 20.83 6.75 -14.75
C ILE A 195 20.62 6.61 -16.26
N SER A 196 21.12 7.60 -17.01
CA SER A 196 20.96 7.64 -18.46
C SER A 196 21.56 6.41 -19.15
N GLY A 197 20.72 5.68 -19.86
CA GLY A 197 21.09 4.50 -20.62
C GLY A 197 20.80 3.18 -19.90
N ASP A 198 20.41 3.21 -18.64
CA ASP A 198 19.97 2.01 -17.93
C ASP A 198 18.55 1.66 -18.36
N ALA A 199 18.28 0.38 -18.48
CA ALA A 199 16.93 -0.16 -18.56
C ALA A 199 16.46 -0.51 -17.13
N GLU A 200 15.15 -0.65 -16.95
CA GLU A 200 14.58 -1.08 -15.67
C GLU A 200 15.17 -2.43 -15.21
N SER A 201 15.42 -3.35 -16.16
CA SER A 201 16.10 -4.62 -15.92
C SER A 201 17.51 -4.49 -15.34
N ASP A 202 18.15 -3.31 -15.42
CA ASP A 202 19.48 -3.07 -14.88
C ASP A 202 19.46 -2.61 -13.42
N LEU A 203 18.28 -2.22 -12.90
CA LEU A 203 18.13 -1.68 -11.55
C LEU A 203 18.52 -2.66 -10.44
N PHE A 204 18.50 -3.98 -10.70
CA PHE A 204 18.93 -4.97 -9.70
C PHE A 204 20.34 -4.69 -9.16
N GLN A 205 21.21 -4.04 -9.94
CA GLN A 205 22.60 -3.74 -9.57
C GLN A 205 22.70 -2.72 -8.43
N TYR A 206 21.68 -1.94 -8.20
CA TYR A 206 21.63 -0.88 -7.20
C TYR A 206 20.89 -1.27 -5.93
N TYR A 207 20.20 -2.42 -5.95
CA TYR A 207 19.59 -3.01 -4.77
C TYR A 207 20.60 -3.83 -3.99
N VAL A 208 20.49 -3.79 -2.65
CA VAL A 208 21.25 -4.64 -1.75
C VAL A 208 20.28 -5.28 -0.76
N GLY A 209 20.22 -6.62 -0.76
CA GLY A 209 19.58 -7.38 0.30
C GLY A 209 20.57 -7.67 1.42
N TYR A 210 20.12 -7.71 2.65
CA TYR A 210 20.95 -8.05 3.81
C TYR A 210 20.35 -9.25 4.53
N SER A 211 21.20 -10.25 4.80
CA SER A 211 20.87 -11.32 5.75
C SER A 211 21.46 -11.00 7.12
N ASP A 212 20.79 -11.47 8.19
CA ASP A 212 21.32 -11.35 9.56
C ASP A 212 21.90 -12.69 10.01
N SER A 213 23.21 -12.69 10.29
CA SER A 213 23.91 -13.80 10.90
C SER A 213 24.44 -13.37 12.27
N SER A 214 23.66 -13.66 13.33
CA SER A 214 24.07 -13.39 14.70
C SER A 214 24.30 -11.90 15.04
N GLY A 215 23.49 -11.02 14.46
CA GLY A 215 23.55 -9.57 14.65
C GLY A 215 24.53 -8.85 13.72
N ALA A 216 25.07 -9.53 12.70
CA ALA A 216 25.88 -8.93 11.66
C ALA A 216 25.18 -9.03 10.31
N LEU A 217 24.91 -7.88 9.69
CA LEU A 217 24.30 -7.81 8.36
C LEU A 217 25.34 -8.18 7.28
N THR A 218 24.99 -9.17 6.45
CA THR A 218 25.79 -9.59 5.30
C THR A 218 25.10 -9.12 4.02
N PRO A 219 25.74 -8.34 3.13
CA PRO A 219 25.14 -7.84 1.92
C PRO A 219 25.08 -8.91 0.81
N HIS A 220 23.98 -8.92 0.05
CA HIS A 220 23.77 -9.74 -1.13
C HIS A 220 23.19 -8.87 -2.24
N ILE A 221 23.75 -8.99 -3.44
CA ILE A 221 23.23 -8.33 -4.63
C ILE A 221 22.23 -9.29 -5.29
N PRO A 222 21.03 -8.84 -5.70
CA PRO A 222 20.15 -9.64 -6.53
C PRO A 222 20.84 -10.09 -7.81
N ILE A 223 20.50 -11.25 -8.33
CA ILE A 223 21.05 -11.74 -9.61
C ILE A 223 20.26 -11.25 -10.83
N SER A 224 19.02 -10.84 -10.59
CA SER A 224 18.11 -10.24 -11.59
C SER A 224 16.95 -9.56 -10.89
N ILE A 225 16.14 -8.87 -11.68
CA ILE A 225 14.88 -8.27 -11.33
C ILE A 225 13.80 -8.82 -12.26
N SER A 226 12.62 -9.03 -11.78
CA SER A 226 11.40 -9.37 -12.52
C SER A 226 10.30 -8.41 -12.15
N ASP A 227 9.12 -8.54 -12.74
CA ASP A 227 8.04 -7.59 -12.53
C ASP A 227 8.47 -6.19 -13.00
N ILE A 228 8.57 -6.06 -14.32
CA ILE A 228 9.14 -4.88 -14.99
C ILE A 228 8.43 -4.62 -16.32
N ASN A 229 8.51 -3.38 -16.82
CA ASN A 229 7.94 -2.88 -18.08
C ASN A 229 6.41 -2.70 -18.09
N ASP A 230 5.80 -2.55 -16.95
CA ASP A 230 4.37 -2.29 -16.74
C ASP A 230 4.09 -0.88 -16.24
N ASN A 231 5.15 -0.12 -15.91
CA ASN A 231 5.15 1.27 -15.45
C ASN A 231 4.46 1.45 -14.09
N ASP A 232 4.59 0.47 -13.22
CA ASP A 232 4.09 0.55 -11.86
C ASP A 232 5.18 0.92 -10.84
N ASN A 233 4.96 0.59 -9.58
CA ASN A 233 5.86 0.88 -8.47
C ASN A 233 6.34 -0.39 -7.74
N PHE A 234 6.21 -1.56 -8.35
CA PHE A 234 6.65 -2.83 -7.80
C PHE A 234 7.86 -3.40 -8.55
N HIS A 235 8.67 -4.16 -7.87
CA HIS A 235 9.73 -4.96 -8.44
C HIS A 235 9.89 -6.27 -7.67
N GLN A 236 10.27 -7.33 -8.35
CA GLN A 236 10.64 -8.60 -7.75
C GLN A 236 12.15 -8.83 -7.85
N LEU A 237 12.83 -8.83 -6.70
CA LEU A 237 14.28 -9.01 -6.60
C LEU A 237 14.62 -10.48 -6.42
N CYS A 238 15.36 -11.05 -7.37
CA CYS A 238 15.74 -12.46 -7.40
C CYS A 238 17.11 -12.67 -6.75
N PHE A 239 17.18 -13.41 -5.65
CA PHE A 239 18.43 -13.69 -4.94
C PHE A 239 18.85 -15.15 -5.10
N SER A 240 20.16 -15.40 -5.16
CA SER A 240 20.73 -16.77 -5.24
C SER A 240 21.27 -17.26 -3.89
N THR A 241 21.13 -16.50 -2.83
CA THR A 241 21.51 -16.91 -1.47
C THR A 241 20.43 -17.74 -0.80
N SER A 242 20.84 -18.71 0.05
CA SER A 242 19.94 -19.43 0.96
C SER A 242 19.76 -18.71 2.30
N ASP A 243 20.57 -17.67 2.56
CA ASP A 243 20.47 -16.88 3.78
C ASP A 243 19.22 -15.98 3.69
N GLU A 244 18.44 -15.93 4.76
CA GLU A 244 17.21 -15.15 4.81
C GLU A 244 17.52 -13.65 4.68
N ILE A 245 16.94 -13.00 3.66
CA ILE A 245 17.09 -11.55 3.43
C ILE A 245 16.11 -10.81 4.33
N VAL A 246 16.61 -10.13 5.34
CA VAL A 246 15.80 -9.42 6.36
C VAL A 246 15.63 -7.93 6.07
N LYS A 247 16.42 -7.36 5.15
CA LYS A 247 16.36 -5.94 4.79
C LYS A 247 16.74 -5.75 3.34
N ILE A 248 16.09 -4.79 2.67
CA ILE A 248 16.46 -4.30 1.33
C ILE A 248 16.87 -2.84 1.44
N SER A 249 17.89 -2.46 0.69
CA SER A 249 18.20 -1.05 0.44
C SER A 249 18.39 -0.77 -1.04
N MET A 250 18.21 0.49 -1.42
CA MET A 250 18.46 1.02 -2.76
C MET A 250 19.37 2.23 -2.68
N MET A 251 20.33 2.31 -3.58
CA MET A 251 21.27 3.43 -3.66
C MET A 251 20.55 4.72 -4.08
N ALA A 252 21.04 5.86 -3.60
CA ALA A 252 20.52 7.16 -4.03
C ALA A 252 20.81 7.44 -5.51
N ASN A 253 19.95 8.22 -6.17
CA ASN A 253 20.07 8.66 -7.56
C ASN A 253 20.15 7.49 -8.57
N THR A 254 19.31 6.50 -8.38
CA THR A 254 19.21 5.31 -9.26
C THR A 254 17.88 5.17 -9.93
N VAL A 255 16.82 5.66 -9.30
CA VAL A 255 15.48 5.80 -9.90
C VAL A 255 14.98 7.22 -9.72
N GLU A 256 14.03 7.63 -10.54
CA GLU A 256 13.32 8.90 -10.44
C GLU A 256 11.82 8.68 -10.57
N ASP A 257 11.06 9.62 -10.03
CA ASP A 257 9.62 9.67 -10.19
C ASP A 257 9.21 10.34 -11.52
N PRO A 258 7.90 10.44 -11.84
CA PRO A 258 7.42 11.11 -13.04
C PRO A 258 7.75 12.61 -13.14
N ASN A 259 8.14 13.27 -12.05
CA ASN A 259 8.61 14.67 -12.04
C ASN A 259 10.12 14.80 -12.24
N HIS A 260 10.83 13.67 -12.40
CA HIS A 260 12.28 13.58 -12.51
C HIS A 260 13.02 13.91 -11.21
N ASP A 261 12.38 13.71 -10.07
CA ASP A 261 13.02 13.84 -8.76
C ASP A 261 13.68 12.50 -8.39
N PRO A 262 15.02 12.48 -8.21
CA PRO A 262 15.72 11.22 -7.95
C PRO A 262 15.51 10.76 -6.52
N ASN A 263 15.52 9.43 -6.32
CA ASN A 263 15.43 8.83 -5.00
C ASN A 263 16.63 9.21 -4.13
N LEU A 264 16.39 9.41 -2.83
CA LEU A 264 17.42 9.34 -1.81
C LEU A 264 17.79 7.88 -1.50
N TYR A 265 18.86 7.65 -0.73
CA TYR A 265 19.09 6.31 -0.17
C TYR A 265 17.84 5.87 0.61
N SER A 266 17.35 4.68 0.30
CA SER A 266 16.16 4.12 0.92
C SER A 266 16.44 2.71 1.44
N GLU A 267 15.90 2.35 2.59
CA GLU A 267 15.97 1.00 3.13
C GLU A 267 14.65 0.61 3.81
N ILE A 268 14.34 -0.68 3.78
CA ILE A 268 13.12 -1.26 4.35
C ILE A 268 13.39 -2.66 4.88
N ASP A 269 12.77 -3.01 6.01
CA ASP A 269 12.81 -4.37 6.54
C ASP A 269 11.88 -5.29 5.74
N VAL A 270 12.32 -6.54 5.51
CA VAL A 270 11.54 -7.54 4.77
C VAL A 270 10.55 -8.23 5.69
N ILE A 271 9.29 -8.28 5.26
CA ILE A 271 8.22 -8.99 5.96
C ILE A 271 8.20 -10.45 5.50
N TYR A 272 8.10 -11.35 6.47
CA TYR A 272 7.88 -12.79 6.27
C TYR A 272 6.50 -13.16 6.80
N CYS A 273 5.66 -13.69 5.93
CA CYS A 273 4.37 -14.23 6.34
C CYS A 273 4.55 -15.70 6.70
N THR A 274 4.71 -15.99 7.97
CA THR A 274 4.49 -17.37 8.45
C THR A 274 2.99 -17.60 8.48
N SER A 275 2.52 -18.68 7.84
CA SER A 275 1.11 -19.07 7.95
C SER A 275 0.72 -19.13 9.43
N LEU A 276 -0.35 -18.45 9.81
CA LEU A 276 -0.93 -18.48 11.17
C LEU A 276 -1.53 -19.86 11.52
N THR A 277 -0.91 -20.94 11.02
CA THR A 277 -1.26 -22.33 11.35
C THR A 277 -0.13 -22.95 12.16
N ASP A 278 0.02 -22.48 13.38
CA ASP A 278 0.61 -23.26 14.49
C ASP A 278 -0.22 -23.03 15.77
#